data_93d4faf8e25d7f608cdf23112c06ba2a
#
_entry.id   93d4faf8e25d7f608cdf23112c06ba2a
#
_cell.length_a   1.000
_cell.length_b   1.000
_cell.length_c   1.000
_cell.angle_alpha   90.00
_cell.angle_beta   90.00
_cell.angle_gamma   90.00
#
_symmetry.space_group_name_H-M   'P 1'
#
loop_
_entity.id
_entity.type
_entity.pdbx_description
1 polymer ?
#
loop_
_entity_poly.entity_id
_entity_poly.type
_entity_poly.pdbx_seq_one_letter_code
_entity_poly.pdbx_strand_id
1 'polypeptide(L)'
;MSCYPFRLTRKGAGMGLCLGYESALRYWLTKSGDECLPDCSSDSTLAHATANRSDIISSPLPFDYSEDRPLHLLVSGNGGRRGTPGVKEYQLSPMLPRGSFRMLAGAVRVASPELSYLLMAQCRDIQELAVIGCYLCGGFSISSEGSGYTGARDPITTSEEIAAFLDLMPGARGIKRARRALQYVVPNTASPIETLLALTSSLPPMLGGRTMPQVAANQRILVPERLQKLISADELYGDLYFESVKGDIEYDSYDFHTGRYRLDHTSTRRNVIEAAGIKVVSATWGQIKEFGLYQDFWWLVENNFGIRHKTYNEKQLLAQETLYCMLTNPEFRLF
;
A
#
# COMPACT_ATOMS: atom_id res chain seq x y z
N MET A 1 -39.48 0.32 -11.22
CA MET A 1 -38.66 -0.61 -11.99
C MET A 1 -38.09 -1.63 -11.06
N SER A 2 -38.33 -2.90 -11.33
CA SER A 2 -38.36 -4.04 -10.43
C SER A 2 -36.99 -4.46 -9.95
N CYS A 3 -36.72 -4.37 -8.63
CA CYS A 3 -35.59 -5.07 -7.99
C CYS A 3 -35.94 -6.56 -7.88
N TYR A 4 -35.23 -7.41 -8.59
CA TYR A 4 -35.29 -8.84 -8.35
C TYR A 4 -34.53 -9.20 -7.07
N PRO A 5 -35.16 -9.86 -6.10
CA PRO A 5 -34.44 -10.40 -4.95
C PRO A 5 -33.70 -11.66 -5.38
N PHE A 6 -32.37 -11.65 -5.25
CA PHE A 6 -31.54 -12.83 -5.36
C PHE A 6 -31.95 -13.82 -4.23
N ARG A 7 -32.67 -14.86 -4.57
CA ARG A 7 -32.93 -16.00 -3.67
C ARG A 7 -31.62 -16.74 -3.40
N LEU A 8 -31.06 -16.55 -2.22
CA LEU A 8 -30.03 -17.42 -1.66
C LEU A 8 -30.61 -18.83 -1.50
N THR A 9 -30.39 -19.69 -2.46
CA THR A 9 -30.60 -21.13 -2.28
C THR A 9 -29.53 -21.65 -1.33
N ARG A 10 -29.90 -22.00 -0.11
CA ARG A 10 -29.10 -22.84 0.80
C ARG A 10 -28.87 -24.21 0.13
N LYS A 11 -27.89 -24.31 -0.74
CA LYS A 11 -27.26 -25.59 -1.11
C LYS A 11 -25.97 -25.69 -0.33
N GLY A 12 -25.77 -26.81 0.33
CA GLY A 12 -24.77 -27.27 1.27
C GLY A 12 -23.50 -26.44 1.34
N ALA A 13 -22.91 -26.37 2.55
CA ALA A 13 -21.64 -25.66 2.79
C ALA A 13 -20.59 -26.13 1.77
N GLY A 14 -20.58 -25.50 0.59
CA GLY A 14 -19.64 -25.77 -0.49
C GLY A 14 -18.24 -25.44 0.00
N MET A 15 -17.29 -26.31 -0.32
CA MET A 15 -15.87 -26.06 -0.11
C MET A 15 -15.52 -24.74 -0.83
N GLY A 16 -15.05 -23.73 -0.07
CA GLY A 16 -14.80 -22.38 -0.60
C GLY A 16 -13.33 -22.17 -0.90
N LEU A 17 -13.04 -21.35 -1.93
CA LEU A 17 -11.70 -20.86 -2.18
C LEU A 17 -11.37 -19.72 -1.21
N CYS A 18 -10.14 -19.74 -0.66
CA CYS A 18 -9.63 -18.68 0.19
C CYS A 18 -8.35 -18.08 -0.41
N LEU A 19 -8.44 -16.88 -0.98
CA LEU A 19 -7.28 -16.16 -1.49
C LEU A 19 -6.39 -15.68 -0.34
N GLY A 20 -5.08 -15.90 -0.48
CA GLY A 20 -4.07 -15.45 0.48
C GLY A 20 -2.82 -14.93 -0.23
N TYR A 21 -1.81 -14.52 0.55
CA TYR A 21 -0.52 -14.06 0.04
C TYR A 21 -0.65 -13.07 -1.13
N GLU A 22 0.12 -13.26 -2.23
CA GLU A 22 0.11 -12.36 -3.39
C GLU A 22 -1.27 -12.24 -4.04
N SER A 23 -2.09 -13.29 -4.04
CA SER A 23 -3.46 -13.20 -4.58
C SER A 23 -4.37 -12.29 -3.77
N ALA A 24 -4.29 -12.35 -2.45
CA ALA A 24 -5.04 -11.43 -1.59
C ALA A 24 -4.49 -10.00 -1.71
N LEU A 25 -3.16 -9.84 -1.72
CA LEU A 25 -2.52 -8.55 -1.87
C LEU A 25 -2.90 -7.91 -3.22
N ARG A 26 -2.82 -8.67 -4.32
CA ARG A 26 -3.27 -8.24 -5.65
C ARG A 26 -4.70 -7.73 -5.64
N TYR A 27 -5.62 -8.49 -5.05
CA TYR A 27 -7.01 -8.05 -4.92
C TYR A 27 -7.13 -6.69 -4.24
N TRP A 28 -6.51 -6.54 -3.07
CA TRP A 28 -6.62 -5.30 -2.29
C TRP A 28 -5.97 -4.11 -2.98
N LEU A 29 -4.79 -4.26 -3.54
CA LEU A 29 -4.05 -3.14 -4.12
C LEU A 29 -4.57 -2.69 -5.49
N THR A 30 -5.25 -3.58 -6.24
CA THR A 30 -5.85 -3.23 -7.54
C THR A 30 -7.31 -2.80 -7.43
N LYS A 31 -7.93 -2.96 -6.26
CA LYS A 31 -9.31 -2.57 -6.04
C LYS A 31 -9.46 -1.06 -6.17
N SER A 32 -10.35 -0.64 -7.05
CA SER A 32 -10.81 0.73 -7.20
C SER A 32 -12.23 0.84 -6.65
N GLY A 33 -12.48 1.81 -5.75
CA GLY A 33 -13.79 2.09 -5.17
C GLY A 33 -14.00 1.57 -3.75
N ASP A 34 -15.06 2.09 -3.09
CA ASP A 34 -15.30 2.02 -1.65
C ASP A 34 -16.21 0.85 -1.24
N GLU A 35 -16.31 -0.19 -2.07
CA GLU A 35 -17.18 -1.32 -1.78
C GLU A 35 -16.71 -2.05 -0.52
N CYS A 36 -17.47 -1.94 0.56
CA CYS A 36 -17.23 -2.66 1.80
C CYS A 36 -17.63 -4.13 1.64
N LEU A 37 -16.67 -5.03 1.73
CA LEU A 37 -16.94 -6.46 1.69
C LEU A 37 -17.41 -6.95 3.07
N PRO A 38 -18.43 -7.84 3.12
CA PRO A 38 -18.91 -8.40 4.37
C PRO A 38 -17.85 -9.31 5.03
N ASP A 39 -17.82 -9.27 6.37
CA ASP A 39 -17.00 -10.18 7.16
C ASP A 39 -17.47 -11.62 7.04
N CYS A 40 -16.52 -12.55 7.05
CA CYS A 40 -16.80 -13.97 7.20
C CYS A 40 -16.45 -14.43 8.62
N SER A 41 -17.25 -15.33 9.19
CA SER A 41 -16.83 -16.02 10.41
C SER A 41 -15.62 -16.91 10.08
N SER A 42 -14.54 -16.78 10.84
CA SER A 42 -13.23 -17.40 10.54
C SER A 42 -13.24 -18.92 10.60
N ASP A 43 -13.89 -19.51 11.61
CA ASP A 43 -13.75 -20.93 11.93
C ASP A 43 -14.37 -21.87 10.89
N SER A 44 -15.55 -21.51 10.36
CA SER A 44 -16.21 -22.29 9.31
C SER A 44 -15.57 -22.14 7.93
N THR A 45 -14.87 -21.04 7.69
CA THR A 45 -14.27 -20.72 6.39
C THR A 45 -13.05 -21.56 6.09
N LEU A 46 -12.17 -21.76 7.08
CA LEU A 46 -10.95 -22.55 6.89
C LEU A 46 -11.20 -24.05 6.97
N ALA A 47 -12.15 -24.52 7.77
CA ALA A 47 -12.45 -25.93 7.90
C ALA A 47 -12.79 -26.62 6.56
N HIS A 48 -13.29 -25.83 5.58
CA HIS A 48 -13.70 -26.31 4.26
C HIS A 48 -12.92 -25.65 3.11
N ALA A 49 -11.82 -24.93 3.41
CA ALA A 49 -11.00 -24.30 2.37
C ALA A 49 -10.23 -25.34 1.57
N THR A 50 -10.30 -25.28 0.26
CA THR A 50 -9.73 -26.25 -0.68
C THR A 50 -9.13 -25.58 -1.90
N ALA A 51 -8.30 -26.32 -2.62
CA ALA A 51 -7.71 -25.94 -3.92
C ALA A 51 -8.13 -26.92 -5.04
N ASN A 52 -9.34 -27.47 -4.95
CA ASN A 52 -9.84 -28.37 -6.00
C ASN A 52 -9.93 -27.64 -7.34
N ARG A 53 -9.46 -28.29 -8.40
CA ARG A 53 -9.49 -27.74 -9.76
C ARG A 53 -10.92 -27.42 -10.23
N SER A 54 -11.90 -28.26 -9.90
CA SER A 54 -13.31 -28.02 -10.23
C SER A 54 -13.84 -26.74 -9.58
N ASP A 55 -13.50 -26.53 -8.31
CA ASP A 55 -13.95 -25.37 -7.54
C ASP A 55 -13.29 -24.07 -8.08
N ILE A 56 -12.01 -24.16 -8.45
CA ILE A 56 -11.28 -23.03 -9.05
C ILE A 56 -11.91 -22.61 -10.39
N ILE A 57 -12.19 -23.58 -11.29
CA ILE A 57 -12.76 -23.30 -12.61
C ILE A 57 -14.19 -22.75 -12.50
N SER A 58 -14.97 -23.23 -11.53
CA SER A 58 -16.37 -22.81 -11.37
C SER A 58 -16.56 -21.52 -10.56
N SER A 59 -15.50 -21.03 -9.90
CA SER A 59 -15.58 -19.87 -9.03
C SER A 59 -15.31 -18.56 -9.79
N PRO A 60 -16.03 -17.47 -9.47
CA PRO A 60 -15.78 -16.16 -10.05
C PRO A 60 -14.53 -15.54 -9.40
N LEU A 61 -13.35 -15.85 -9.94
CA LEU A 61 -12.10 -15.25 -9.49
C LEU A 61 -12.01 -13.77 -9.94
N PRO A 62 -11.42 -12.88 -9.11
CA PRO A 62 -11.33 -11.46 -9.43
C PRO A 62 -10.25 -11.14 -10.48
N PHE A 63 -9.43 -12.11 -10.88
CA PHE A 63 -8.34 -11.97 -11.85
C PHE A 63 -7.93 -13.31 -12.45
N ASP A 64 -7.27 -13.26 -13.60
CA ASP A 64 -6.65 -14.43 -14.22
C ASP A 64 -5.37 -14.85 -13.51
N TYR A 65 -5.01 -16.14 -13.62
CA TYR A 65 -3.79 -16.71 -13.07
C TYR A 65 -3.10 -17.64 -14.08
N SER A 66 -1.79 -17.85 -13.91
CA SER A 66 -0.96 -18.71 -14.76
C SER A 66 0.16 -19.35 -13.92
N GLU A 67 1.04 -20.11 -14.54
CA GLU A 67 2.23 -20.64 -13.86
C GLU A 67 3.21 -19.52 -13.47
N ASP A 68 3.34 -18.47 -14.27
CA ASP A 68 4.18 -17.30 -13.98
C ASP A 68 3.54 -16.38 -12.93
N ARG A 69 2.21 -16.39 -12.84
CA ARG A 69 1.40 -15.61 -11.89
C ARG A 69 0.39 -16.53 -11.17
N PRO A 70 0.89 -17.36 -10.25
CA PRO A 70 0.08 -18.40 -9.66
C PRO A 70 -1.01 -17.85 -8.73
N LEU A 71 -2.11 -18.61 -8.65
CA LEU A 71 -3.16 -18.37 -7.69
C LEU A 71 -2.70 -18.87 -6.31
N HIS A 72 -2.66 -18.00 -5.31
CA HIS A 72 -2.26 -18.32 -3.94
C HIS A 72 -3.49 -18.59 -3.09
N LEU A 73 -3.69 -19.84 -2.70
CA LEU A 73 -4.84 -20.29 -1.91
C LEU A 73 -4.42 -20.75 -0.52
N LEU A 74 -5.24 -20.38 0.45
CA LEU A 74 -5.18 -20.90 1.81
C LEU A 74 -6.06 -22.14 1.91
N VAL A 75 -5.52 -23.23 2.45
CA VAL A 75 -6.21 -24.53 2.55
C VAL A 75 -6.23 -25.05 3.97
N SER A 76 -7.25 -25.86 4.28
CA SER A 76 -7.39 -26.50 5.58
C SER A 76 -6.56 -27.78 5.65
N GLY A 77 -5.50 -27.79 6.47
CA GLY A 77 -4.71 -29.00 6.74
C GLY A 77 -4.17 -29.68 5.46
N ASN A 78 -3.59 -30.86 5.62
CA ASN A 78 -3.00 -31.62 4.50
C ASN A 78 -4.03 -32.14 3.49
N GLY A 79 -5.27 -32.39 3.92
CA GLY A 79 -6.34 -32.86 3.05
C GLY A 79 -6.87 -31.86 2.03
N GLY A 80 -6.57 -30.57 2.23
CA GLY A 80 -6.97 -29.49 1.31
C GLY A 80 -6.03 -29.31 0.12
N ARG A 81 -4.79 -29.84 0.17
CA ARG A 81 -3.79 -29.71 -0.89
C ARG A 81 -4.10 -30.65 -2.06
N ARG A 82 -3.95 -30.14 -3.28
CA ARG A 82 -4.28 -30.89 -4.52
C ARG A 82 -3.18 -30.85 -5.58
N GLY A 83 -2.15 -30.00 -5.46
CA GLY A 83 -1.09 -29.86 -6.45
C GLY A 83 -1.58 -29.42 -7.83
N THR A 84 -2.54 -28.52 -7.89
CA THR A 84 -3.10 -28.01 -9.13
C THR A 84 -2.08 -27.11 -9.84
N PRO A 85 -1.79 -27.30 -11.15
CA PRO A 85 -0.91 -26.42 -11.91
C PRO A 85 -1.35 -24.96 -11.85
N GLY A 86 -0.38 -24.03 -11.74
CA GLY A 86 -0.65 -22.59 -11.61
C GLY A 86 -1.27 -22.20 -10.24
N VAL A 87 -1.26 -23.10 -9.24
CA VAL A 87 -1.81 -22.84 -7.91
C VAL A 87 -0.75 -23.11 -6.84
N LYS A 88 -0.52 -22.14 -5.97
CA LYS A 88 0.28 -22.27 -4.75
C LYS A 88 -0.63 -22.41 -3.54
N GLU A 89 -0.46 -23.50 -2.81
CA GLU A 89 -1.32 -23.87 -1.69
C GLU A 89 -0.57 -23.69 -0.37
N TYR A 90 -1.19 -22.94 0.55
CA TYR A 90 -0.62 -22.63 1.86
C TYR A 90 -1.54 -23.12 2.96
N GLN A 91 -0.96 -23.86 3.88
CA GLN A 91 -1.66 -24.29 5.09
C GLN A 91 -1.63 -23.17 6.12
N LEU A 92 -2.80 -22.81 6.63
CA LEU A 92 -2.92 -21.81 7.68
C LEU A 92 -3.34 -22.47 9.01
N SER A 93 -2.89 -21.89 10.12
CA SER A 93 -3.37 -22.30 11.45
C SER A 93 -4.89 -22.12 11.54
N PRO A 94 -5.62 -23.08 12.13
CA PRO A 94 -7.07 -22.99 12.25
C PRO A 94 -7.54 -21.88 13.21
N MET A 95 -6.67 -21.40 14.09
CA MET A 95 -7.02 -20.33 15.05
C MET A 95 -6.70 -18.95 14.49
N LEU A 96 -7.68 -18.35 13.83
CA LEU A 96 -7.61 -16.98 13.32
C LEU A 96 -8.63 -16.09 14.03
N PRO A 97 -8.32 -14.82 14.24
CA PRO A 97 -9.28 -13.85 14.74
C PRO A 97 -10.52 -13.72 13.85
N ARG A 98 -11.63 -13.33 14.44
CA ARG A 98 -12.83 -12.95 13.69
C ARG A 98 -12.47 -11.78 12.74
N GLY A 99 -13.04 -11.78 11.53
CA GLY A 99 -12.75 -10.76 10.52
C GLY A 99 -11.48 -11.02 9.70
N SER A 100 -10.81 -12.17 9.87
CA SER A 100 -9.63 -12.56 9.07
C SER A 100 -9.91 -12.73 7.57
N PHE A 101 -11.17 -12.86 7.17
CA PHE A 101 -11.58 -13.02 5.77
C PHE A 101 -12.72 -12.10 5.39
N ARG A 102 -12.77 -11.72 4.12
CA ARG A 102 -13.90 -11.03 3.49
C ARG A 102 -14.49 -11.91 2.40
N MET A 103 -15.81 -11.85 2.23
CA MET A 103 -16.53 -12.56 1.16
C MET A 103 -16.42 -11.74 -0.13
N LEU A 104 -15.99 -12.37 -1.21
CA LEU A 104 -15.97 -11.75 -2.55
C LEU A 104 -17.27 -12.04 -3.28
N ALA A 105 -17.34 -13.19 -3.95
CA ALA A 105 -18.51 -13.62 -4.70
C ALA A 105 -18.65 -15.15 -4.60
N GLY A 106 -19.87 -15.65 -4.54
CA GLY A 106 -20.13 -17.07 -4.45
C GLY A 106 -19.50 -17.70 -3.20
N ALA A 107 -18.57 -18.65 -3.39
CA ALA A 107 -17.82 -19.31 -2.33
C ALA A 107 -16.36 -18.82 -2.25
N VAL A 108 -16.01 -17.71 -2.92
CA VAL A 108 -14.65 -17.14 -2.90
C VAL A 108 -14.52 -16.13 -1.77
N ARG A 109 -13.47 -16.30 -1.00
CA ARG A 109 -13.09 -15.43 0.09
C ARG A 109 -11.68 -14.90 -0.11
N VAL A 110 -11.37 -13.78 0.50
CA VAL A 110 -10.03 -13.19 0.50
C VAL A 110 -9.58 -12.92 1.92
N ALA A 111 -8.31 -13.18 2.22
CA ALA A 111 -7.71 -12.77 3.48
C ALA A 111 -7.91 -11.26 3.68
N SER A 112 -8.27 -10.83 4.89
CA SER A 112 -8.39 -9.40 5.19
C SER A 112 -7.09 -8.65 4.89
N PRO A 113 -7.10 -7.32 4.74
CA PRO A 113 -5.88 -6.56 4.51
C PRO A 113 -4.82 -6.82 5.59
N GLU A 114 -5.22 -6.88 6.86
CA GLU A 114 -4.36 -7.10 8.03
C GLU A 114 -3.78 -8.52 8.02
N LEU A 115 -4.60 -9.53 7.73
CA LEU A 115 -4.11 -10.91 7.57
C LEU A 115 -3.19 -11.01 6.36
N SER A 116 -3.51 -10.36 5.24
CA SER A 116 -2.66 -10.32 4.04
C SER A 116 -1.28 -9.74 4.36
N TYR A 117 -1.22 -8.65 5.11
CA TYR A 117 0.03 -8.07 5.58
C TYR A 117 0.86 -9.06 6.42
N LEU A 118 0.24 -9.75 7.38
CA LEU A 118 0.91 -10.78 8.19
C LEU A 118 1.38 -11.98 7.34
N LEU A 119 0.60 -12.42 6.37
CA LEU A 119 0.98 -13.50 5.47
C LEU A 119 2.20 -13.10 4.62
N MET A 120 2.22 -11.90 4.08
CA MET A 120 3.37 -11.38 3.33
C MET A 120 4.63 -11.27 4.20
N ALA A 121 4.50 -11.01 5.51
CA ALA A 121 5.63 -10.99 6.44
C ALA A 121 6.32 -12.36 6.62
N GLN A 122 5.74 -13.45 6.12
CA GLN A 122 6.39 -14.76 6.14
C GLN A 122 7.42 -14.95 5.02
N CYS A 123 7.29 -14.21 3.92
CA CYS A 123 8.08 -14.37 2.70
C CYS A 123 8.75 -13.09 2.20
N ARG A 124 8.33 -11.90 2.65
CA ARG A 124 8.88 -10.61 2.25
C ARG A 124 9.81 -10.04 3.32
N ASP A 125 10.77 -9.21 2.92
CA ASP A 125 11.65 -8.51 3.84
C ASP A 125 10.99 -7.26 4.45
N ILE A 126 11.74 -6.47 5.23
CA ILE A 126 11.21 -5.30 5.94
C ILE A 126 10.93 -4.15 4.97
N GLN A 127 11.76 -3.96 3.93
CA GLN A 127 11.57 -2.90 2.94
C GLN A 127 10.30 -3.17 2.14
N GLU A 128 10.16 -4.37 1.58
CA GLU A 128 8.97 -4.80 0.84
C GLU A 128 7.69 -4.68 1.69
N LEU A 129 7.77 -5.09 2.96
CA LEU A 129 6.63 -4.99 3.87
C LEU A 129 6.26 -3.54 4.22
N ALA A 130 7.24 -2.65 4.34
CA ALA A 130 6.96 -1.23 4.53
C ALA A 130 6.24 -0.65 3.31
N VAL A 131 6.67 -1.00 2.09
CA VAL A 131 5.97 -0.64 0.85
C VAL A 131 4.54 -1.18 0.84
N ILE A 132 4.35 -2.47 1.12
CA ILE A 132 3.02 -3.11 1.16
C ILE A 132 2.13 -2.42 2.19
N GLY A 133 2.66 -2.12 3.38
CA GLY A 133 1.92 -1.41 4.42
C GLY A 133 1.49 0.00 3.98
N CYS A 134 2.39 0.79 3.39
CA CYS A 134 2.05 2.10 2.84
C CYS A 134 0.97 2.00 1.75
N TYR A 135 1.02 0.99 0.88
CA TYR A 135 0.03 0.80 -0.18
C TYR A 135 -1.35 0.38 0.36
N LEU A 136 -1.40 -0.45 1.40
CA LEU A 136 -2.65 -0.83 2.06
C LEU A 136 -3.28 0.35 2.82
N CYS A 137 -2.45 1.19 3.44
CA CYS A 137 -2.85 2.38 4.18
C CYS A 137 -2.85 3.66 3.31
N GLY A 138 -2.58 3.54 2.01
CA GLY A 138 -2.51 4.65 1.06
C GLY A 138 -3.83 4.91 0.35
N GLY A 139 -3.98 6.16 -0.12
CA GLY A 139 -5.16 6.67 -0.81
C GLY A 139 -5.18 6.41 -2.32
N PHE A 140 -4.59 5.32 -2.80
CA PHE A 140 -4.50 5.02 -4.23
C PHE A 140 -4.57 3.53 -4.55
N SER A 141 -4.88 3.21 -5.80
CA SER A 141 -4.81 1.87 -6.37
C SER A 141 -3.70 1.76 -7.40
N ILE A 142 -3.21 0.54 -7.62
CA ILE A 142 -2.19 0.22 -8.63
C ILE A 142 -2.72 -0.73 -9.69
N SER A 143 -2.01 -0.83 -10.81
CA SER A 143 -2.44 -1.67 -11.92
C SER A 143 -2.41 -3.17 -11.55
N SER A 144 -3.13 -3.98 -12.30
CA SER A 144 -3.12 -5.44 -12.18
C SER A 144 -1.74 -6.06 -12.43
N GLU A 145 -0.82 -5.29 -13.01
CA GLU A 145 0.56 -5.69 -13.24
C GLU A 145 1.45 -5.57 -11.98
N GLY A 146 0.91 -5.00 -10.89
CA GLY A 146 1.61 -4.86 -9.61
C GLY A 146 2.46 -3.59 -9.49
N SER A 147 2.33 -2.66 -10.43
CA SER A 147 3.03 -1.38 -10.45
C SER A 147 2.19 -0.31 -11.12
N GLY A 148 2.55 0.96 -10.92
CA GLY A 148 1.90 2.10 -11.55
C GLY A 148 0.57 2.51 -10.89
N TYR A 149 0.30 3.80 -10.90
CA TYR A 149 -0.90 4.42 -10.34
C TYR A 149 -2.10 4.23 -11.28
N THR A 150 -3.26 3.86 -10.74
CA THR A 150 -4.50 3.72 -11.53
C THR A 150 -5.64 4.63 -11.08
N GLY A 151 -5.58 5.19 -9.90
CA GLY A 151 -6.58 6.13 -9.41
C GLY A 151 -6.54 6.32 -7.90
N ALA A 152 -7.19 7.39 -7.45
CA ALA A 152 -7.40 7.64 -6.03
C ALA A 152 -8.50 6.72 -5.48
N ARG A 153 -8.40 6.35 -4.21
CA ARG A 153 -9.40 5.60 -3.45
C ARG A 153 -9.22 5.88 -1.96
N ASP A 154 -10.16 5.47 -1.13
CA ASP A 154 -9.93 5.44 0.31
C ASP A 154 -8.91 4.37 0.72
N PRO A 155 -8.15 4.58 1.82
CA PRO A 155 -7.26 3.56 2.37
C PRO A 155 -8.01 2.25 2.63
N ILE A 156 -7.38 1.12 2.34
CA ILE A 156 -7.98 -0.21 2.53
C ILE A 156 -8.06 -0.59 4.00
N THR A 157 -7.07 -0.15 4.77
CA THR A 157 -6.93 -0.35 6.21
C THR A 157 -6.05 0.76 6.79
N THR A 158 -5.88 0.78 8.10
CA THR A 158 -5.02 1.74 8.80
C THR A 158 -3.86 1.02 9.49
N SER A 159 -2.81 1.77 9.84
CA SER A 159 -1.68 1.24 10.62
C SER A 159 -2.15 0.68 11.97
N GLU A 160 -3.15 1.33 12.57
CA GLU A 160 -3.76 0.98 13.85
C GLU A 160 -4.54 -0.34 13.75
N GLU A 161 -5.31 -0.54 12.67
CA GLU A 161 -6.04 -1.79 12.42
C GLU A 161 -5.08 -2.95 12.18
N ILE A 162 -4.01 -2.73 11.40
CA ILE A 162 -2.94 -3.73 11.22
C ILE A 162 -2.30 -4.06 12.57
N ALA A 163 -1.94 -3.06 13.37
CA ALA A 163 -1.33 -3.27 14.69
C ALA A 163 -2.26 -4.07 15.61
N ALA A 164 -3.52 -3.68 15.71
CA ALA A 164 -4.54 -4.37 16.51
C ALA A 164 -4.71 -5.84 16.08
N PHE A 165 -4.73 -6.11 14.77
CA PHE A 165 -4.77 -7.48 14.27
C PHE A 165 -3.53 -8.29 14.65
N LEU A 166 -2.33 -7.69 14.52
CA LEU A 166 -1.07 -8.35 14.91
C LEU A 166 -1.02 -8.67 16.42
N ASP A 167 -1.70 -7.88 17.25
CA ASP A 167 -1.79 -8.14 18.70
C ASP A 167 -2.68 -9.35 19.03
N LEU A 168 -3.65 -9.64 18.17
CA LEU A 168 -4.47 -10.85 18.29
C LEU A 168 -3.74 -12.13 17.81
N MET A 169 -2.54 -11.99 17.18
CA MET A 169 -1.79 -13.08 16.57
C MET A 169 -0.42 -13.31 17.24
N PRO A 170 -0.32 -13.41 18.58
CA PRO A 170 0.96 -13.62 19.26
C PRO A 170 1.57 -14.98 18.85
N GLY A 171 2.84 -14.97 18.48
CA GLY A 171 3.55 -16.19 18.07
C GLY A 171 3.33 -16.61 16.61
N ALA A 172 2.50 -15.92 15.84
CA ALA A 172 2.33 -16.20 14.42
C ALA A 172 3.64 -16.07 13.64
N ARG A 173 3.81 -16.93 12.64
CA ARG A 173 5.00 -16.86 11.77
C ARG A 173 5.04 -15.49 11.07
N GLY A 174 6.20 -14.83 11.11
CA GLY A 174 6.39 -13.50 10.52
C GLY A 174 6.03 -12.33 11.44
N ILE A 175 5.37 -12.54 12.59
CA ILE A 175 4.85 -11.49 13.47
C ILE A 175 5.90 -10.45 13.88
N LYS A 176 7.13 -10.86 14.21
CA LYS A 176 8.22 -9.94 14.60
C LYS A 176 8.62 -9.04 13.42
N ARG A 177 8.65 -9.60 12.21
CA ARG A 177 8.97 -8.87 10.99
C ARG A 177 7.84 -7.91 10.61
N ALA A 178 6.58 -8.36 10.68
CA ALA A 178 5.41 -7.53 10.47
C ALA A 178 5.40 -6.30 11.39
N ARG A 179 5.54 -6.50 12.70
CA ARG A 179 5.58 -5.41 13.68
C ARG A 179 6.75 -4.44 13.46
N ARG A 180 7.92 -4.97 13.08
CA ARG A 180 9.07 -4.12 12.77
C ARG A 180 8.86 -3.29 11.50
N ALA A 181 8.32 -3.87 10.44
CA ALA A 181 8.05 -3.15 9.21
C ALA A 181 6.94 -2.11 9.37
N LEU A 182 5.90 -2.42 10.18
CA LEU A 182 4.78 -1.51 10.44
C LEU A 182 5.23 -0.18 11.07
N GLN A 183 6.32 -0.16 11.83
CA GLN A 183 6.89 1.08 12.40
C GLN A 183 7.37 2.08 11.34
N TYR A 184 7.56 1.64 10.10
CA TYR A 184 8.01 2.47 8.98
C TYR A 184 6.90 2.81 7.99
N VAL A 185 5.70 2.28 8.21
CA VAL A 185 4.56 2.58 7.34
C VAL A 185 4.15 4.04 7.53
N VAL A 186 4.11 4.78 6.43
CA VAL A 186 3.57 6.13 6.36
C VAL A 186 2.19 6.03 5.70
N PRO A 187 1.11 6.20 6.45
CA PRO A 187 -0.25 6.13 5.89
C PRO A 187 -0.58 7.36 5.06
N ASN A 188 -1.67 7.27 4.29
CA ASN A 188 -2.26 8.35 3.50
C ASN A 188 -1.37 8.89 2.35
N THR A 189 -0.34 8.18 1.91
CA THR A 189 0.32 8.53 0.64
C THR A 189 -0.67 8.39 -0.50
N ALA A 190 -0.65 9.30 -1.48
CA ALA A 190 -1.62 9.35 -2.57
C ALA A 190 -1.06 8.76 -3.89
N SER A 191 0.19 8.31 -3.91
CA SER A 191 0.82 7.71 -5.08
C SER A 191 2.02 6.81 -4.72
N PRO A 192 2.47 5.92 -5.66
CA PRO A 192 3.70 5.16 -5.48
C PRO A 192 4.95 6.03 -5.27
N ILE A 193 5.02 7.18 -5.95
CA ILE A 193 6.18 8.10 -5.82
C ILE A 193 6.18 8.80 -4.46
N GLU A 194 5.04 9.25 -3.98
CA GLU A 194 4.95 9.76 -2.60
C GLU A 194 5.34 8.69 -1.58
N THR A 195 4.95 7.43 -1.80
CA THR A 195 5.38 6.30 -0.96
C THR A 195 6.90 6.13 -0.99
N LEU A 196 7.56 6.23 -2.17
CA LEU A 196 9.02 6.22 -2.29
C LEU A 196 9.67 7.33 -1.45
N LEU A 197 9.18 8.56 -1.62
CA LEU A 197 9.71 9.72 -0.90
C LEU A 197 9.50 9.59 0.63
N ALA A 198 8.32 9.14 1.04
CA ALA A 198 7.99 8.92 2.45
C ALA A 198 8.87 7.83 3.09
N LEU A 199 9.05 6.68 2.43
CA LEU A 199 9.89 5.60 2.93
C LEU A 199 11.38 5.96 2.91
N THR A 200 11.85 6.66 1.88
CA THR A 200 13.24 7.14 1.85
C THR A 200 13.52 8.14 2.96
N SER A 201 12.56 8.97 3.34
CA SER A 201 12.74 9.87 4.48
C SER A 201 12.78 9.11 5.82
N SER A 202 11.89 8.13 6.03
CA SER A 202 11.62 7.51 7.32
C SER A 202 12.49 6.29 7.65
N LEU A 203 12.80 5.44 6.66
CA LEU A 203 13.57 4.22 6.88
C LEU A 203 15.00 4.52 7.37
N PRO A 204 15.61 3.62 8.17
CA PRO A 204 17.03 3.72 8.49
C PRO A 204 17.91 3.43 7.27
N PRO A 205 19.17 3.91 7.21
CA PRO A 205 20.04 3.76 6.05
C PRO A 205 20.27 2.32 5.60
N MET A 206 20.30 1.37 6.54
CA MET A 206 20.42 -0.06 6.21
C MET A 206 19.17 -0.67 5.56
N LEU A 207 18.07 0.07 5.54
CA LEU A 207 16.82 -0.27 4.86
C LEU A 207 16.50 0.77 3.75
N GLY A 208 17.52 1.43 3.21
CA GLY A 208 17.38 2.32 2.07
C GLY A 208 16.88 3.73 2.38
N GLY A 209 16.67 4.07 3.65
CA GLY A 209 16.20 5.39 4.03
C GLY A 209 17.30 6.34 4.50
N ARG A 210 16.86 7.52 4.93
CA ARG A 210 17.73 8.62 5.39
C ARG A 210 17.57 8.94 6.87
N THR A 211 16.60 8.32 7.55
CA THR A 211 16.25 8.65 8.95
C THR A 211 16.10 10.17 9.13
N MET A 212 15.25 10.76 8.36
CA MET A 212 14.85 12.16 8.48
C MET A 212 13.87 12.32 9.66
N PRO A 213 13.50 13.54 10.04
CA PRO A 213 12.40 13.76 10.98
C PRO A 213 11.12 13.05 10.54
N GLN A 214 10.21 12.84 11.51
CA GLN A 214 8.93 12.20 11.24
C GLN A 214 8.18 12.93 10.12
N VAL A 215 7.70 12.16 9.15
CA VAL A 215 6.91 12.63 8.02
C VAL A 215 5.45 12.21 8.19
N ALA A 216 4.53 13.08 7.81
CA ALA A 216 3.10 12.78 7.66
C ALA A 216 2.69 13.05 6.21
N ALA A 217 2.04 12.09 5.57
CA ALA A 217 1.50 12.28 4.23
C ALA A 217 0.08 12.86 4.28
N ASN A 218 -0.26 13.64 3.25
CA ASN A 218 -1.56 14.31 3.12
C ASN A 218 -1.93 15.13 4.36
N GLN A 219 -0.95 15.85 4.91
CA GLN A 219 -1.14 16.61 6.14
C GLN A 219 -1.94 17.89 5.88
N ARG A 220 -3.00 18.08 6.67
CA ARG A 220 -3.80 19.30 6.63
C ARG A 220 -2.98 20.53 7.07
N ILE A 221 -2.99 21.56 6.24
CA ILE A 221 -2.35 22.85 6.45
C ILE A 221 -3.44 23.94 6.44
N LEU A 222 -3.58 24.69 7.53
CA LEU A 222 -4.56 25.78 7.59
C LEU A 222 -4.05 26.99 6.78
N VAL A 223 -4.89 27.49 5.88
CA VAL A 223 -4.60 28.68 5.09
C VAL A 223 -4.86 29.93 5.93
N PRO A 224 -3.89 30.85 6.05
CA PRO A 224 -4.12 32.13 6.72
C PRO A 224 -5.35 32.86 6.14
N GLU A 225 -6.23 33.39 6.97
CA GLU A 225 -7.50 34.04 6.56
C GLU A 225 -7.32 35.05 5.42
N ARG A 226 -6.25 35.84 5.48
CA ARG A 226 -5.92 36.84 4.46
C ARG A 226 -5.71 36.23 3.07
N LEU A 227 -5.28 34.97 2.98
CA LEU A 227 -4.93 34.28 1.75
C LEU A 227 -6.02 33.33 1.24
N GLN A 228 -7.07 33.07 2.04
CA GLN A 228 -8.15 32.15 1.68
C GLN A 228 -8.85 32.54 0.36
N LYS A 229 -9.03 33.87 0.13
CA LYS A 229 -9.63 34.37 -1.12
C LYS A 229 -8.72 34.16 -2.34
N LEU A 230 -7.40 34.10 -2.14
CA LEU A 230 -6.43 33.92 -3.23
C LEU A 230 -6.47 32.51 -3.80
N ILE A 231 -6.71 31.51 -2.94
CA ILE A 231 -6.75 30.10 -3.32
C ILE A 231 -8.17 29.49 -3.28
N SER A 232 -9.17 30.27 -2.82
CA SER A 232 -10.56 29.83 -2.65
C SER A 232 -10.70 28.60 -1.74
N ALA A 233 -9.85 28.50 -0.70
CA ALA A 233 -9.85 27.43 0.27
C ALA A 233 -9.39 27.92 1.64
N ASP A 234 -9.88 27.31 2.71
CA ASP A 234 -9.46 27.56 4.09
C ASP A 234 -8.43 26.55 4.60
N GLU A 235 -8.20 25.48 3.84
CA GLU A 235 -7.20 24.46 4.12
C GLU A 235 -6.57 23.92 2.83
N LEU A 236 -5.33 23.45 2.94
CA LEU A 236 -4.58 22.72 1.92
C LEU A 236 -4.04 21.43 2.54
N TYR A 237 -3.57 20.53 1.70
CA TYR A 237 -2.97 19.28 2.15
C TYR A 237 -1.56 19.17 1.56
N GLY A 238 -0.53 19.16 2.43
CA GLY A 238 0.85 18.92 2.01
C GLY A 238 1.08 17.45 1.72
N ASP A 239 1.76 17.12 0.62
CA ASP A 239 1.95 15.73 0.21
C ASP A 239 2.81 14.98 1.24
N LEU A 240 3.95 15.56 1.68
CA LEU A 240 4.84 14.97 2.68
C LEU A 240 5.36 16.05 3.64
N TYR A 241 4.68 16.21 4.75
CA TYR A 241 4.96 17.25 5.72
C TYR A 241 5.86 16.77 6.88
N PHE A 242 6.88 17.56 7.19
CA PHE A 242 7.87 17.35 8.26
C PHE A 242 7.69 18.44 9.32
N GLU A 243 6.93 18.15 10.36
CA GLU A 243 6.52 19.16 11.36
C GLU A 243 7.71 19.82 12.06
N SER A 244 8.72 19.04 12.49
CA SER A 244 9.85 19.55 13.28
C SER A 244 10.74 20.53 12.56
N VAL A 245 10.77 20.50 11.22
CA VAL A 245 11.54 21.43 10.37
C VAL A 245 10.65 22.37 9.57
N LYS A 246 9.32 22.25 9.72
CA LYS A 246 8.30 22.97 8.95
C LYS A 246 8.62 22.91 7.45
N GLY A 247 8.82 21.70 6.96
CA GLY A 247 9.12 21.42 5.57
C GLY A 247 8.02 20.57 4.93
N ASP A 248 7.80 20.74 3.64
CA ASP A 248 6.88 19.95 2.84
C ASP A 248 7.51 19.59 1.51
N ILE A 249 7.37 18.34 1.09
CA ILE A 249 7.77 17.89 -0.24
C ILE A 249 6.49 17.69 -1.04
N GLU A 250 6.27 18.48 -2.08
CA GLU A 250 5.15 18.40 -3.00
C GLU A 250 5.57 17.62 -4.26
N TYR A 251 4.87 16.54 -4.60
CA TYR A 251 5.14 15.78 -5.82
C TYR A 251 4.32 16.29 -6.99
N ASP A 252 4.97 16.98 -7.93
CA ASP A 252 4.36 17.44 -9.17
C ASP A 252 4.37 16.31 -10.22
N SER A 253 3.27 15.57 -10.34
CA SER A 253 3.08 14.64 -11.44
C SER A 253 2.82 15.41 -12.73
N TYR A 254 3.76 15.35 -13.67
CA TYR A 254 3.58 15.85 -15.02
C TYR A 254 2.65 14.91 -15.81
N ASP A 255 1.35 15.00 -15.59
CA ASP A 255 0.41 14.59 -16.61
C ASP A 255 0.40 15.64 -17.70
N PHE A 256 0.60 15.23 -18.96
CA PHE A 256 0.83 16.01 -20.17
C PHE A 256 -0.28 17.03 -20.57
N HIS A 257 -1.13 17.43 -19.65
CA HIS A 257 -2.16 18.46 -19.87
C HIS A 257 -1.70 19.83 -19.33
N THR A 258 -0.70 20.41 -20.00
CA THR A 258 -0.13 21.74 -19.70
C THR A 258 -1.10 22.85 -20.11
N GLY A 259 -1.91 23.30 -19.16
CA GLY A 259 -2.62 24.57 -19.29
C GLY A 259 -2.05 25.64 -18.37
N ARG A 260 -1.94 26.89 -18.82
CA ARG A 260 -1.52 28.06 -18.00
C ARG A 260 -2.23 28.12 -16.65
N TYR A 261 -3.50 27.75 -16.61
CA TYR A 261 -4.33 27.74 -15.40
C TYR A 261 -3.78 26.81 -14.29
N ARG A 262 -3.18 25.67 -14.64
CA ARG A 262 -2.62 24.71 -13.68
C ARG A 262 -1.31 25.21 -13.08
N LEU A 263 -0.45 25.85 -13.91
CA LEU A 263 0.81 26.46 -13.44
C LEU A 263 0.54 27.60 -12.45
N ASP A 264 -0.45 28.46 -12.73
CA ASP A 264 -0.84 29.55 -11.84
C ASP A 264 -1.38 29.01 -10.50
N HIS A 265 -2.18 27.92 -10.54
CA HIS A 265 -2.74 27.33 -9.34
C HIS A 265 -1.66 26.65 -8.48
N THR A 266 -0.74 25.89 -9.08
CA THR A 266 0.38 25.24 -8.38
C THR A 266 1.30 26.28 -7.74
N SER A 267 1.64 27.35 -8.47
CA SER A 267 2.47 28.44 -7.95
C SER A 267 1.77 29.18 -6.80
N THR A 268 0.46 29.43 -6.92
CA THR A 268 -0.33 30.07 -5.86
C THR A 268 -0.40 29.22 -4.63
N ARG A 269 -0.67 27.90 -4.78
CA ARG A 269 -0.70 26.94 -3.70
C ARG A 269 0.63 26.94 -2.92
N ARG A 270 1.75 26.81 -3.62
CA ARG A 270 3.08 26.86 -3.03
C ARG A 270 3.31 28.14 -2.24
N ASN A 271 3.04 29.31 -2.83
CA ASN A 271 3.21 30.59 -2.17
C ASN A 271 2.36 30.72 -0.90
N VAL A 272 1.16 30.15 -0.88
CA VAL A 272 0.28 30.14 0.29
C VAL A 272 0.85 29.24 1.40
N ILE A 273 1.38 28.06 1.06
CA ILE A 273 2.03 27.16 2.01
C ILE A 273 3.29 27.83 2.59
N GLU A 274 4.12 28.46 1.75
CA GLU A 274 5.31 29.20 2.18
C GLU A 274 4.95 30.41 3.08
N ALA A 275 3.86 31.11 2.78
CA ALA A 275 3.35 32.20 3.63
C ALA A 275 2.81 31.71 4.99
N ALA A 276 2.43 30.44 5.12
CA ALA A 276 2.13 29.79 6.39
C ALA A 276 3.40 29.41 7.19
N GLY A 277 4.59 29.74 6.69
CA GLY A 277 5.88 29.50 7.34
C GLY A 277 6.44 28.10 7.11
N ILE A 278 5.97 27.40 6.07
CA ILE A 278 6.39 26.05 5.70
C ILE A 278 7.32 26.16 4.48
N LYS A 279 8.48 25.54 4.54
CA LYS A 279 9.42 25.45 3.41
C LYS A 279 8.94 24.39 2.43
N VAL A 280 8.78 24.72 1.16
CA VAL A 280 8.30 23.78 0.15
C VAL A 280 9.42 23.38 -0.80
N VAL A 281 9.56 22.09 -1.05
CA VAL A 281 10.44 21.53 -2.08
C VAL A 281 9.58 20.72 -3.05
N SER A 282 9.53 21.13 -4.32
CA SER A 282 8.82 20.37 -5.35
C SER A 282 9.69 19.22 -5.86
N ALA A 283 9.12 18.03 -5.91
CA ALA A 283 9.68 16.85 -6.52
C ALA A 283 9.00 16.61 -7.88
N THR A 284 9.77 16.48 -8.93
CA THR A 284 9.26 16.17 -10.28
C THR A 284 9.80 14.82 -10.76
N TRP A 285 9.09 14.17 -11.68
CA TRP A 285 9.60 12.92 -12.28
C TRP A 285 10.99 13.10 -12.90
N GLY A 286 11.28 14.25 -13.51
CA GLY A 286 12.60 14.56 -14.07
C GLY A 286 13.74 14.51 -13.06
N GLN A 287 13.47 14.81 -11.79
CA GLN A 287 14.44 14.73 -10.69
C GLN A 287 14.50 13.37 -10.02
N ILE A 288 13.49 12.50 -10.26
CA ILE A 288 13.37 11.20 -9.59
C ILE A 288 13.70 10.03 -10.52
N LYS A 289 13.53 10.17 -11.84
CA LYS A 289 13.59 9.08 -12.83
C LYS A 289 14.94 8.32 -12.89
N GLU A 290 16.03 8.93 -12.43
CA GLU A 290 17.36 8.36 -12.38
C GLU A 290 17.91 8.40 -10.95
N PHE A 291 18.52 7.31 -10.47
CA PHE A 291 18.97 7.20 -9.09
C PHE A 291 19.98 8.31 -8.70
N GLY A 292 20.86 8.73 -9.60
CA GLY A 292 21.80 9.83 -9.36
C GLY A 292 21.07 11.14 -9.11
N LEU A 293 20.12 11.51 -9.98
CA LEU A 293 19.29 12.71 -9.84
C LEU A 293 18.44 12.65 -8.56
N TYR A 294 17.96 11.46 -8.20
CA TYR A 294 17.23 11.23 -6.97
C TYR A 294 18.09 11.47 -5.71
N GLN A 295 19.38 11.13 -5.74
CA GLN A 295 20.32 11.46 -4.67
C GLN A 295 20.55 12.96 -4.56
N ASP A 296 20.68 13.66 -5.68
CA ASP A 296 20.83 15.13 -5.73
C ASP A 296 19.56 15.83 -5.25
N PHE A 297 18.38 15.30 -5.59
CA PHE A 297 17.11 15.78 -5.04
C PHE A 297 17.07 15.72 -3.51
N TRP A 298 17.51 14.60 -2.92
CA TRP A 298 17.56 14.48 -1.47
C TRP A 298 18.60 15.41 -0.83
N TRP A 299 19.71 15.65 -1.50
CA TRP A 299 20.66 16.67 -1.04
C TRP A 299 19.99 18.07 -1.01
N LEU A 300 19.21 18.39 -2.03
CA LEU A 300 18.43 19.64 -2.10
C LEU A 300 17.43 19.74 -0.95
N VAL A 301 16.67 18.68 -0.68
CA VAL A 301 15.70 18.61 0.43
C VAL A 301 16.38 18.82 1.77
N GLU A 302 17.45 18.08 2.07
CA GLU A 302 18.20 18.18 3.31
C GLU A 302 18.74 19.61 3.51
N ASN A 303 19.28 20.23 2.46
CA ASN A 303 19.79 21.60 2.51
C ASN A 303 18.69 22.63 2.79
N ASN A 304 17.54 22.53 2.08
CA ASN A 304 16.40 23.43 2.27
C ASN A 304 15.81 23.34 3.68
N PHE A 305 15.69 22.13 4.19
CA PHE A 305 15.11 21.89 5.52
C PHE A 305 16.12 22.14 6.65
N GLY A 306 17.40 22.38 6.35
CA GLY A 306 18.45 22.56 7.34
C GLY A 306 18.82 21.25 8.06
N ILE A 307 18.64 20.11 7.38
CA ILE A 307 18.98 18.79 7.89
C ILE A 307 20.44 18.48 7.53
N ARG A 308 21.17 17.93 8.49
CA ARG A 308 22.56 17.56 8.26
C ARG A 308 22.70 16.43 7.25
N HIS A 309 23.49 16.64 6.19
CA HIS A 309 23.84 15.61 5.24
C HIS A 309 24.59 14.45 5.91
N LYS A 310 24.21 13.24 5.54
CA LYS A 310 24.85 11.99 6.01
C LYS A 310 25.69 11.39 4.89
N THR A 311 26.84 10.85 5.24
CA THR A 311 27.64 10.03 4.34
C THR A 311 27.18 8.57 4.48
N TYR A 312 26.95 7.91 3.34
CA TYR A 312 26.47 6.52 3.29
C TYR A 312 27.61 5.61 2.80
N ASN A 313 27.76 4.45 3.40
CA ASN A 313 28.65 3.41 2.92
C ASN A 313 27.99 2.62 1.76
N GLU A 314 28.79 1.78 1.06
CA GLU A 314 28.32 1.01 -0.09
C GLU A 314 27.07 0.17 0.18
N LYS A 315 26.99 -0.49 1.36
CA LYS A 315 25.81 -1.30 1.74
C LYS A 315 24.55 -0.45 1.90
N GLN A 316 24.70 0.76 2.44
CA GLN A 316 23.60 1.70 2.62
C GLN A 316 23.15 2.28 1.27
N LEU A 317 24.09 2.60 0.39
CA LEU A 317 23.78 3.05 -0.98
C LEU A 317 23.06 1.97 -1.78
N LEU A 318 23.52 0.71 -1.70
CA LEU A 318 22.84 -0.42 -2.33
C LEU A 318 21.43 -0.61 -1.79
N ALA A 319 21.22 -0.46 -0.49
CA ALA A 319 19.88 -0.53 0.11
C ALA A 319 18.97 0.62 -0.37
N GLN A 320 19.52 1.84 -0.56
CA GLN A 320 18.79 2.98 -1.14
C GLN A 320 18.40 2.71 -2.60
N GLU A 321 19.32 2.21 -3.40
CA GLU A 321 19.05 1.86 -4.79
C GLU A 321 18.01 0.73 -4.89
N THR A 322 18.08 -0.27 -4.01
CA THR A 322 17.07 -1.34 -3.93
C THR A 322 15.69 -0.79 -3.66
N LEU A 323 15.52 0.06 -2.63
CA LEU A 323 14.25 0.69 -2.31
C LEU A 323 13.75 1.56 -3.48
N TYR A 324 14.64 2.33 -4.08
CA TYR A 324 14.33 3.16 -5.25
C TYR A 324 13.81 2.30 -6.41
N CYS A 325 14.52 1.22 -6.76
CA CYS A 325 14.12 0.31 -7.85
C CYS A 325 12.77 -0.38 -7.60
N MET A 326 12.44 -0.71 -6.34
CA MET A 326 11.15 -1.30 -6.00
C MET A 326 9.95 -0.43 -6.42
N LEU A 327 10.11 0.88 -6.45
CA LEU A 327 9.00 1.82 -6.63
C LEU A 327 9.08 2.64 -7.93
N THR A 328 10.22 2.57 -8.65
CA THR A 328 10.42 3.27 -9.92
C THR A 328 10.57 2.32 -11.11
N ASN A 329 11.00 1.07 -10.90
CA ASN A 329 11.12 0.10 -11.97
C ASN A 329 9.75 -0.51 -12.31
N PRO A 330 9.22 -0.32 -13.53
CA PRO A 330 7.94 -0.89 -13.93
C PRO A 330 7.94 -2.43 -14.01
N GLU A 331 9.12 -3.06 -14.03
CA GLU A 331 9.25 -4.52 -13.99
C GLU A 331 9.18 -5.08 -12.56
N PHE A 332 9.39 -4.25 -11.54
CA PHE A 332 9.23 -4.68 -10.16
C PHE A 332 7.74 -4.87 -9.83
N ARG A 333 7.41 -6.05 -9.35
CA ARG A 333 6.04 -6.43 -9.03
C ARG A 333 5.93 -6.81 -7.55
N LEU A 334 4.93 -6.27 -6.89
CA LEU A 334 4.62 -6.62 -5.50
C LEU A 334 3.93 -8.00 -5.40
N PHE A 335 3.32 -8.45 -6.50
CA PHE A 335 2.58 -9.73 -6.59
C PHE A 335 2.65 -10.33 -8.00
#